data_489aad178d534bed068d81f752a5eeaa
#
_entry.id   489aad178d534bed068d81f752a5eeaa
#
_cell.length_a   1.000
_cell.length_b   1.000
_cell.length_c   1.000
_cell.angle_alpha   90.00
_cell.angle_beta   90.00
_cell.angle_gamma   90.00
#
_symmetry.space_group_name_H-M   'P 1'
#
loop_
_entity.id
_entity.type
_entity.pdbx_description
1 polymer ?
#
loop_
_entity_poly.entity_id
_entity_poly.type
_entity_poly.pdbx_seq_one_letter_code
_entity_poly.pdbx_strand_id
1 'polypeptide(L)'
;QRQMCIRDRLWVSIYDGFSRMAVPLFIIVSAFLLAPMKEGQTMWQFYRRRCIRILPPFFIFMILYSTLPMLWGQIDGATSIKDLSRIFLNFPTLAGHLWFMYPLISIYLFIPIISPWLSRVTVKEERFFIGLFLLSTCMPYLNRWFGEVWGQCFWNEYHMLWYFSGYLGYLVLAHYIHVHLTWNRSKRFIIGIVSMLIGAAITIYSFYVQAVPGEILPTPVLEIGWAFCTINCVLLTAGTFLMFSCIELPETPRFVLELSKLSYGMYLMHIFWLGLWVAVFKSVLPLPTVAAIPAIATCTFICCFVTTKVISLIPGGKWIVG
;
A
#
# COMPACT_ATOMS: atom_id res chain seq x y z
N GLN A 1 -6.84 9.82 -19.75
CA GLN A 1 -7.26 11.22 -19.47
C GLN A 1 -8.12 11.83 -20.58
N ARG A 2 -7.77 11.66 -21.88
CA ARG A 2 -8.49 12.30 -23.01
C ARG A 2 -9.98 11.91 -23.14
N GLN A 3 -10.40 10.78 -22.58
CA GLN A 3 -11.78 10.28 -22.69
C GLN A 3 -12.57 10.32 -21.38
N MET A 4 -11.97 10.83 -20.29
CA MET A 4 -12.62 10.89 -18.99
C MET A 4 -13.57 12.08 -18.94
N CYS A 5 -14.87 11.83 -18.77
CA CYS A 5 -15.84 12.90 -18.59
C CYS A 5 -15.78 13.47 -17.15
N ILE A 6 -16.37 14.67 -16.93
CA ILE A 6 -16.37 15.34 -15.62
C ILE A 6 -16.93 14.43 -14.51
N ARG A 7 -17.96 13.66 -14.83
CA ARG A 7 -18.62 12.74 -13.89
C ARG A 7 -17.72 11.56 -13.52
N ASP A 8 -16.98 10.99 -14.49
CA ASP A 8 -16.04 9.92 -14.24
C ASP A 8 -14.86 10.39 -13.41
N ARG A 9 -14.36 11.61 -13.66
CA ARG A 9 -13.30 12.25 -12.88
C ARG A 9 -13.65 12.31 -11.39
N LEU A 10 -14.89 12.73 -11.06
CA LEU A 10 -15.33 12.80 -9.68
C LEU A 10 -15.31 11.43 -9.00
N TRP A 11 -15.88 10.41 -9.64
CA TRP A 11 -15.94 9.08 -9.04
C TRP A 11 -14.57 8.41 -8.91
N VAL A 12 -13.71 8.56 -9.92
CA VAL A 12 -12.32 8.09 -9.84
C VAL A 12 -11.60 8.80 -8.69
N SER A 13 -11.75 10.13 -8.55
CA SER A 13 -11.14 10.89 -7.44
C SER A 13 -11.58 10.38 -6.07
N ILE A 14 -12.86 10.07 -5.90
CA ILE A 14 -13.43 9.61 -4.64
C ILE A 14 -12.91 8.19 -4.31
N TYR A 15 -13.10 7.24 -5.22
CA TYR A 15 -12.76 5.84 -4.94
C TYR A 15 -11.26 5.63 -4.78
N ASP A 16 -10.46 6.18 -5.70
CA ASP A 16 -9.01 6.02 -5.61
C ASP A 16 -8.41 6.87 -4.49
N GLY A 17 -8.91 8.09 -4.28
CA GLY A 17 -8.50 8.94 -3.18
C GLY A 17 -8.67 8.25 -1.80
N PHE A 18 -9.80 7.59 -1.55
CA PHE A 18 -9.99 6.80 -0.33
C PHE A 18 -9.10 5.56 -0.28
N SER A 19 -8.87 4.90 -1.40
CA SER A 19 -8.08 3.66 -1.44
C SER A 19 -6.57 3.89 -1.25
N ARG A 20 -6.08 5.14 -1.37
CA ARG A 20 -4.66 5.47 -1.21
C ARG A 20 -4.06 5.10 0.15
N MET A 21 -4.86 4.98 1.19
CA MET A 21 -4.39 4.48 2.48
C MET A 21 -3.99 3.00 2.48
N ALA A 22 -4.43 2.19 1.50
CA ALA A 22 -4.27 0.75 1.54
C ALA A 22 -2.80 0.32 1.64
N VAL A 23 -1.92 0.87 0.82
CA VAL A 23 -0.48 0.55 0.82
C VAL A 23 0.20 0.95 2.14
N PRO A 24 0.10 2.20 2.62
CA PRO A 24 0.68 2.56 3.90
C PRO A 24 0.06 1.83 5.09
N LEU A 25 -1.22 1.44 5.04
CA LEU A 25 -1.84 0.61 6.08
C LEU A 25 -1.17 -0.75 6.20
N PHE A 26 -0.79 -1.39 5.09
CA PHE A 26 -0.01 -2.63 5.16
C PHE A 26 1.33 -2.42 5.87
N ILE A 27 2.00 -1.28 5.65
CA ILE A 27 3.26 -0.95 6.32
C ILE A 27 3.02 -0.71 7.82
N ILE A 28 2.04 0.14 8.19
CA ILE A 28 1.71 0.43 9.60
C ILE A 28 1.33 -0.85 10.36
N VAL A 29 0.45 -1.68 9.80
CA VAL A 29 0.03 -2.94 10.44
C VAL A 29 1.20 -3.91 10.55
N SER A 30 2.04 -4.03 9.51
CA SER A 30 3.23 -4.86 9.56
C SER A 30 4.21 -4.39 10.65
N ALA A 31 4.43 -3.09 10.74
CA ALA A 31 5.30 -2.49 11.75
C ALA A 31 4.73 -2.69 13.17
N PHE A 32 3.43 -2.42 13.36
CA PHE A 32 2.72 -2.63 14.62
C PHE A 32 2.87 -4.07 15.16
N LEU A 33 2.81 -5.05 14.27
CA LEU A 33 2.89 -6.47 14.65
C LEU A 33 4.32 -7.01 14.81
N LEU A 34 5.33 -6.34 14.21
CA LEU A 34 6.66 -6.89 14.04
C LEU A 34 7.79 -6.06 14.65
N ALA A 35 7.55 -4.80 14.94
CA ALA A 35 8.56 -3.88 15.48
C ALA A 35 8.15 -3.38 16.87
N PRO A 36 9.09 -3.39 17.86
CA PRO A 36 10.41 -4.00 17.77
C PRO A 36 10.35 -5.54 17.70
N MET A 37 11.46 -6.17 17.30
CA MET A 37 11.56 -7.63 17.34
C MET A 37 11.31 -8.17 18.76
N LYS A 38 10.77 -9.39 18.80
CA LYS A 38 10.55 -10.07 20.10
C LYS A 38 11.88 -10.26 20.84
N GLU A 39 11.84 -10.10 22.14
CA GLU A 39 12.98 -10.34 22.99
C GLU A 39 13.55 -11.77 22.79
N GLY A 40 14.87 -11.90 22.73
CA GLY A 40 15.54 -13.16 22.45
C GLY A 40 15.49 -13.65 20.99
N GLN A 41 14.80 -12.97 20.08
CA GLN A 41 14.76 -13.33 18.67
C GLN A 41 16.00 -12.79 17.93
N THR A 42 16.74 -13.68 17.24
CA THR A 42 17.87 -13.26 16.41
C THR A 42 17.39 -12.69 15.04
N MET A 43 18.22 -11.82 14.43
CA MET A 43 17.98 -11.30 13.08
C MET A 43 17.73 -12.44 12.07
N TRP A 44 18.57 -13.49 12.12
CA TRP A 44 18.44 -14.62 11.21
C TRP A 44 17.12 -15.36 11.36
N GLN A 45 16.66 -15.59 12.59
CA GLN A 45 15.35 -16.20 12.86
C GLN A 45 14.21 -15.33 12.34
N PHE A 46 14.33 -14.00 12.47
CA PHE A 46 13.34 -13.06 11.93
C PHE A 46 13.29 -13.14 10.39
N TYR A 47 14.43 -13.01 9.71
CA TYR A 47 14.50 -13.04 8.25
C TYR A 47 14.02 -14.37 7.69
N ARG A 48 14.51 -15.50 8.23
CA ARG A 48 14.10 -16.82 7.77
C ARG A 48 12.59 -17.01 7.79
N ARG A 49 11.90 -16.60 8.88
CA ARG A 49 10.45 -16.70 9.00
C ARG A 49 9.72 -15.85 7.96
N ARG A 50 10.22 -14.66 7.64
CA ARG A 50 9.60 -13.75 6.66
C ARG A 50 9.87 -14.19 5.23
N CYS A 51 11.12 -14.51 4.92
CA CYS A 51 11.52 -14.97 3.59
C CYS A 51 10.76 -16.25 3.18
N ILE A 52 10.69 -17.25 4.06
CA ILE A 52 9.97 -18.50 3.77
C ILE A 52 8.48 -18.24 3.49
N ARG A 53 7.86 -17.29 4.16
CA ARG A 53 6.44 -16.98 3.96
C ARG A 53 6.18 -16.17 2.70
N ILE A 54 7.07 -15.24 2.34
CA ILE A 54 6.80 -14.20 1.34
C ILE A 54 7.40 -14.53 -0.02
N LEU A 55 8.68 -14.96 -0.04
CA LEU A 55 9.41 -15.10 -1.30
C LEU A 55 8.88 -16.22 -2.21
N PRO A 56 8.55 -17.45 -1.73
CA PRO A 56 8.07 -18.49 -2.62
C PRO A 56 6.79 -18.10 -3.38
N PRO A 57 5.69 -17.64 -2.72
CA PRO A 57 4.52 -17.18 -3.45
C PRO A 57 4.83 -16.01 -4.38
N PHE A 58 5.65 -15.05 -3.95
CA PHE A 58 6.03 -13.91 -4.77
C PHE A 58 6.67 -14.35 -6.09
N PHE A 59 7.69 -15.22 -6.04
CA PHE A 59 8.34 -15.70 -7.25
C PHE A 59 7.44 -16.58 -8.11
N ILE A 60 6.57 -17.40 -7.53
CA ILE A 60 5.57 -18.17 -8.27
C ILE A 60 4.67 -17.22 -9.07
N PHE A 61 4.14 -16.16 -8.45
CA PHE A 61 3.30 -15.20 -9.16
C PHE A 61 4.09 -14.36 -10.19
N MET A 62 5.34 -14.04 -9.94
CA MET A 62 6.19 -13.42 -10.97
C MET A 62 6.32 -14.30 -12.21
N ILE A 63 6.52 -15.62 -12.05
CA ILE A 63 6.54 -16.57 -13.16
C ILE A 63 5.18 -16.62 -13.86
N LEU A 64 4.08 -16.70 -13.10
CA LEU A 64 2.73 -16.73 -13.66
C LEU A 64 2.41 -15.47 -14.48
N TYR A 65 2.76 -14.28 -13.98
CA TYR A 65 2.57 -13.03 -14.72
C TYR A 65 3.50 -12.86 -15.93
N SER A 66 4.66 -13.53 -15.92
CA SER A 66 5.56 -13.53 -17.07
C SER A 66 5.10 -14.49 -18.17
N THR A 67 4.28 -15.51 -17.86
CA THR A 67 3.96 -16.60 -18.81
C THR A 67 2.50 -16.68 -19.19
N LEU A 68 1.58 -16.66 -18.21
CA LEU A 68 0.15 -16.86 -18.49
C LEU A 68 -0.47 -15.83 -19.46
N PRO A 69 -0.13 -14.53 -19.40
CA PRO A 69 -0.71 -13.54 -20.32
C PRO A 69 -0.39 -13.80 -21.79
N MET A 70 0.64 -14.60 -22.09
CA MET A 70 0.94 -15.04 -23.46
C MET A 70 -0.15 -15.97 -24.02
N LEU A 71 -0.82 -16.76 -23.17
CA LEU A 71 -1.85 -17.71 -23.62
C LEU A 71 -3.08 -17.02 -24.21
N TRP A 72 -3.36 -15.78 -23.80
CA TRP A 72 -4.46 -14.99 -24.36
C TRP A 72 -3.98 -13.72 -25.10
N GLY A 73 -2.72 -13.71 -25.52
CA GLY A 73 -2.18 -12.73 -26.45
C GLY A 73 -1.95 -11.32 -25.87
N GLN A 74 -1.86 -11.17 -24.55
CA GLN A 74 -1.55 -9.87 -23.91
C GLN A 74 -0.07 -9.51 -23.99
N ILE A 75 0.81 -10.50 -24.07
CA ILE A 75 2.25 -10.34 -24.30
C ILE A 75 2.71 -11.34 -25.37
N ASP A 76 3.78 -11.01 -26.06
CA ASP A 76 4.47 -11.90 -26.99
C ASP A 76 5.53 -12.76 -26.28
N GLY A 77 6.06 -13.76 -27.01
CA GLY A 77 7.10 -14.64 -26.45
C GLY A 77 8.40 -13.91 -26.09
N ALA A 78 8.75 -12.86 -26.83
CA ALA A 78 9.95 -12.05 -26.55
C ALA A 78 9.81 -11.31 -25.23
N THR A 79 8.65 -10.70 -24.97
CA THR A 79 8.35 -10.05 -23.68
C THR A 79 8.32 -11.05 -22.53
N SER A 80 7.73 -12.25 -22.72
CA SER A 80 7.74 -13.32 -21.72
C SER A 80 9.15 -13.74 -21.32
N ILE A 81 10.02 -13.98 -22.31
CA ILE A 81 11.44 -14.35 -22.07
C ILE A 81 12.18 -13.21 -21.36
N LYS A 82 11.95 -11.95 -21.78
CA LYS A 82 12.53 -10.77 -21.13
C LYS A 82 12.12 -10.68 -19.68
N ASP A 83 10.83 -10.83 -19.38
CA ASP A 83 10.32 -10.77 -17.99
C ASP A 83 10.90 -11.90 -17.14
N LEU A 84 10.95 -13.14 -17.65
CA LEU A 84 11.57 -14.27 -16.95
C LEU A 84 13.05 -14.06 -16.70
N SER A 85 13.81 -13.53 -17.66
CA SER A 85 15.24 -13.27 -17.51
C SER A 85 15.54 -12.22 -16.43
N ARG A 86 14.58 -11.36 -16.11
CA ARG A 86 14.70 -10.26 -15.15
C ARG A 86 13.99 -10.52 -13.82
N ILE A 87 13.51 -11.73 -13.59
CA ILE A 87 12.67 -12.08 -12.44
C ILE A 87 13.28 -11.75 -11.06
N PHE A 88 14.61 -11.77 -10.95
CA PHE A 88 15.32 -11.37 -9.73
C PHE A 88 15.63 -9.86 -9.66
N LEU A 89 15.40 -9.13 -10.74
CA LEU A 89 15.75 -7.71 -10.84
C LEU A 89 14.51 -6.80 -10.77
N ASN A 90 13.39 -7.24 -11.37
CA ASN A 90 12.20 -6.42 -11.43
C ASN A 90 10.95 -7.29 -11.65
N PHE A 91 9.76 -6.71 -11.38
CA PHE A 91 8.48 -7.36 -11.63
C PHE A 91 8.14 -7.41 -13.14
N PRO A 92 7.32 -8.39 -13.58
CA PRO A 92 6.91 -8.54 -14.97
C PRO A 92 6.13 -7.33 -15.51
N THR A 93 6.16 -7.13 -16.81
CA THR A 93 5.57 -5.97 -17.52
C THR A 93 4.09 -5.73 -17.17
N LEU A 94 3.28 -6.80 -17.04
CA LEU A 94 1.85 -6.69 -16.68
C LEU A 94 1.56 -6.77 -15.17
N ALA A 95 2.58 -6.94 -14.35
CA ALA A 95 2.43 -7.11 -12.90
C ALA A 95 2.87 -5.87 -12.11
N GLY A 96 2.56 -4.68 -12.61
CA GLY A 96 2.94 -3.41 -11.97
C GLY A 96 2.56 -3.32 -10.50
N HIS A 97 1.45 -3.94 -10.07
CA HIS A 97 1.04 -3.98 -8.66
C HIS A 97 2.07 -4.64 -7.72
N LEU A 98 2.93 -5.51 -8.23
CA LEU A 98 3.98 -6.18 -7.44
C LEU A 98 5.10 -5.22 -6.97
N TRP A 99 5.11 -3.97 -7.44
CA TRP A 99 6.06 -2.95 -6.98
C TRP A 99 6.07 -2.81 -5.45
N PHE A 100 4.91 -2.98 -4.81
CA PHE A 100 4.79 -2.83 -3.35
C PHE A 100 5.56 -3.89 -2.55
N MET A 101 5.84 -5.05 -3.15
CA MET A 101 6.64 -6.09 -2.48
C MET A 101 8.06 -5.61 -2.15
N TYR A 102 8.65 -4.75 -2.97
CA TYR A 102 10.01 -4.24 -2.75
C TYR A 102 10.11 -3.35 -1.50
N PRO A 103 9.30 -2.29 -1.33
CA PRO A 103 9.29 -1.53 -0.08
C PRO A 103 8.87 -2.37 1.14
N LEU A 104 7.97 -3.34 1.00
CA LEU A 104 7.61 -4.24 2.09
C LEU A 104 8.80 -5.10 2.53
N ILE A 105 9.53 -5.69 1.59
CA ILE A 105 10.76 -6.45 1.86
C ILE A 105 11.80 -5.53 2.49
N SER A 106 11.98 -4.33 1.97
CA SER A 106 12.91 -3.33 2.53
C SER A 106 12.60 -3.02 4.01
N ILE A 107 11.33 -2.80 4.36
CA ILE A 107 10.90 -2.62 5.75
C ILE A 107 11.22 -3.85 6.60
N TYR A 108 10.98 -5.05 6.10
CA TYR A 108 11.30 -6.28 6.84
C TYR A 108 12.81 -6.46 7.05
N LEU A 109 13.63 -6.07 6.07
CA LEU A 109 15.09 -6.04 6.24
C LEU A 109 15.54 -5.00 7.28
N PHE A 110 14.81 -3.89 7.39
CA PHE A 110 15.16 -2.80 8.29
C PHE A 110 14.66 -3.00 9.73
N ILE A 111 13.56 -3.73 9.97
CA ILE A 111 13.01 -3.97 11.31
C ILE A 111 14.05 -4.46 12.32
N PRO A 112 14.88 -5.49 12.04
CA PRO A 112 15.92 -5.92 12.99
C PRO A 112 16.97 -4.85 13.29
N ILE A 113 17.27 -4.00 12.33
CA ILE A 113 18.27 -2.93 12.47
C ILE A 113 17.76 -1.81 13.38
N ILE A 114 16.48 -1.41 13.24
CA ILE A 114 15.88 -0.34 14.02
C ILE A 114 15.35 -0.81 15.38
N SER A 115 15.11 -2.11 15.56
CA SER A 115 14.52 -2.66 16.80
C SER A 115 15.28 -2.27 18.08
N PRO A 116 16.62 -2.27 18.14
CA PRO A 116 17.36 -1.84 19.33
C PRO A 116 17.10 -0.38 19.70
N TRP A 117 16.89 0.50 18.72
CA TRP A 117 16.53 1.88 18.96
C TRP A 117 15.09 1.99 19.45
N LEU A 118 14.12 1.35 18.77
CA LEU A 118 12.72 1.34 19.18
C LEU A 118 12.51 0.82 20.60
N SER A 119 13.27 -0.18 21.04
CA SER A 119 13.18 -0.74 22.40
C SER A 119 13.67 0.21 23.50
N ARG A 120 14.39 1.29 23.16
CA ARG A 120 14.99 2.22 24.13
C ARG A 120 14.59 3.67 23.91
N VAL A 121 13.94 3.98 22.77
CA VAL A 121 13.58 5.34 22.38
C VAL A 121 12.65 5.98 23.40
N THR A 122 12.95 7.23 23.77
CA THR A 122 12.08 8.03 24.62
C THR A 122 10.94 8.64 23.81
N VAL A 123 9.85 8.94 24.49
CA VAL A 123 8.69 9.64 23.87
C VAL A 123 9.09 10.94 23.16
N LYS A 124 10.09 11.67 23.72
CA LYS A 124 10.56 12.95 23.14
C LYS A 124 11.31 12.72 21.83
N GLU A 125 12.22 11.77 21.80
CA GLU A 125 13.01 11.43 20.62
C GLU A 125 12.12 10.90 19.50
N GLU A 126 11.16 10.05 19.83
CA GLU A 126 10.25 9.49 18.86
C GLU A 126 9.31 10.56 18.27
N ARG A 127 8.78 11.47 19.14
CA ARG A 127 8.00 12.62 18.66
C ARG A 127 8.82 13.56 17.78
N PHE A 128 10.09 13.75 18.08
CA PHE A 128 10.99 14.55 17.24
C PHE A 128 11.15 13.90 15.85
N PHE A 129 11.41 12.59 15.81
CA PHE A 129 11.47 11.85 14.55
C PHE A 129 10.17 11.97 13.74
N ILE A 130 9.02 11.75 14.39
CA ILE A 130 7.70 11.85 13.75
C ILE A 130 7.45 13.28 13.24
N GLY A 131 7.84 14.30 14.00
CA GLY A 131 7.74 15.70 13.54
C GLY A 131 8.51 15.97 12.26
N LEU A 132 9.75 15.48 12.17
CA LEU A 132 10.56 15.57 10.94
C LEU A 132 10.00 14.72 9.80
N PHE A 133 9.46 13.55 10.09
CA PHE A 133 8.74 12.74 9.12
C PHE A 133 7.52 13.50 8.55
N LEU A 134 6.66 14.04 9.41
CA LEU A 134 5.50 14.81 8.95
C LEU A 134 5.92 16.02 8.11
N LEU A 135 6.99 16.72 8.49
CA LEU A 135 7.54 17.81 7.70
C LEU A 135 8.04 17.33 6.33
N SER A 136 8.73 16.16 6.27
CA SER A 136 9.18 15.59 5.00
C SER A 136 8.03 15.27 4.06
N THR A 137 6.87 14.87 4.59
CA THR A 137 5.68 14.57 3.78
C THR A 137 4.99 15.81 3.21
N CYS A 138 5.35 17.01 3.68
CA CYS A 138 4.91 18.28 3.10
C CYS A 138 5.79 18.73 1.92
N MET A 139 6.99 18.14 1.75
CA MET A 139 7.96 18.55 0.72
C MET A 139 7.40 18.57 -0.71
N PRO A 140 6.62 17.57 -1.17
CA PRO A 140 6.07 17.62 -2.53
C PRO A 140 5.22 18.88 -2.79
N TYR A 141 4.47 19.36 -1.80
CA TYR A 141 3.67 20.58 -1.91
C TYR A 141 4.52 21.83 -1.80
N LEU A 142 5.50 21.86 -0.90
CA LEU A 142 6.43 22.99 -0.76
C LEU A 142 7.24 23.19 -2.05
N ASN A 143 7.73 22.13 -2.65
CA ASN A 143 8.41 22.17 -3.94
C ASN A 143 7.52 22.72 -5.05
N ARG A 144 6.24 22.36 -5.05
CA ARG A 144 5.29 22.86 -6.04
C ARG A 144 5.03 24.37 -5.91
N TRP A 145 5.02 24.90 -4.68
CA TRP A 145 4.69 26.32 -4.42
C TRP A 145 5.92 27.23 -4.45
N PHE A 146 7.05 26.74 -4.02
CA PHE A 146 8.26 27.55 -3.82
C PHE A 146 9.43 27.16 -4.73
N GLY A 147 9.28 26.10 -5.54
CA GLY A 147 10.37 25.56 -6.33
C GLY A 147 11.34 24.74 -5.48
N GLU A 148 12.61 24.73 -5.86
CA GLU A 148 13.64 23.98 -5.14
C GLU A 148 13.90 24.58 -3.76
N VAL A 149 13.73 23.76 -2.71
CA VAL A 149 13.94 24.16 -1.32
C VAL A 149 14.92 23.20 -0.62
N TRP A 150 15.68 23.70 0.35
CA TRP A 150 16.54 22.92 1.26
C TRP A 150 17.46 21.88 0.59
N GLY A 151 18.12 22.27 -0.49
CA GLY A 151 19.11 21.44 -1.16
C GLY A 151 18.55 20.32 -2.02
N GLN A 152 17.39 20.52 -2.62
CA GLN A 152 16.88 19.61 -3.63
C GLN A 152 17.89 19.42 -4.77
N CYS A 153 18.01 18.17 -5.21
CA CYS A 153 18.80 17.80 -6.37
C CYS A 153 18.25 16.51 -6.98
N PHE A 154 18.70 16.17 -8.20
CA PHE A 154 18.16 15.01 -8.95
C PHE A 154 18.29 13.66 -8.25
N TRP A 155 19.18 13.51 -7.26
CA TRP A 155 19.39 12.28 -6.49
C TRP A 155 18.78 12.35 -5.08
N ASN A 156 18.20 13.48 -4.65
CA ASN A 156 17.63 13.65 -3.32
C ASN A 156 16.29 14.42 -3.37
N GLU A 157 15.20 13.71 -3.51
CA GLU A 157 13.85 14.27 -3.58
C GLU A 157 13.33 14.80 -2.25
N TYR A 158 13.89 14.36 -1.11
CA TYR A 158 13.46 14.75 0.24
C TYR A 158 14.40 15.77 0.89
N HIS A 159 15.32 16.33 0.13
CA HIS A 159 16.21 17.41 0.55
C HIS A 159 16.97 17.03 1.84
N MET A 160 17.12 17.98 2.79
CA MET A 160 17.77 17.70 4.06
C MET A 160 17.01 16.70 4.95
N LEU A 161 15.76 16.39 4.64
CA LEU A 161 14.92 15.45 5.42
C LEU A 161 14.95 14.01 4.89
N TRP A 162 15.87 13.68 4.00
CA TRP A 162 15.99 12.37 3.37
C TRP A 162 15.88 11.19 4.33
N TYR A 163 16.61 11.25 5.46
CA TYR A 163 16.64 10.16 6.43
C TYR A 163 15.37 10.03 7.30
N PHE A 164 14.48 11.00 7.24
CA PHE A 164 13.21 11.01 7.97
C PHE A 164 12.00 10.73 7.05
N SER A 165 12.24 10.46 5.79
CA SER A 165 11.20 10.32 4.78
C SER A 165 10.81 8.87 4.49
N GLY A 166 9.80 8.69 3.67
CA GLY A 166 9.39 7.40 3.14
C GLY A 166 8.66 6.51 4.15
N TYR A 167 8.64 5.22 3.87
CA TYR A 167 7.88 4.25 4.67
C TYR A 167 8.44 4.00 6.07
N LEU A 168 9.68 4.37 6.34
CA LEU A 168 10.27 4.30 7.68
C LEU A 168 9.48 5.16 8.68
N GLY A 169 9.00 6.33 8.26
CA GLY A 169 8.17 7.19 9.10
C GLY A 169 6.87 6.51 9.55
N TYR A 170 6.24 5.73 8.69
CA TYR A 170 5.06 4.94 9.06
C TYR A 170 5.39 3.84 10.08
N LEU A 171 6.57 3.23 10.00
CA LEU A 171 7.04 2.25 10.97
C LEU A 171 7.19 2.87 12.36
N VAL A 172 7.87 4.01 12.46
CA VAL A 172 8.06 4.73 13.73
C VAL A 172 6.72 5.23 14.27
N LEU A 173 5.84 5.74 13.41
CA LEU A 173 4.50 6.17 13.78
C LEU A 173 3.66 5.02 14.35
N ALA A 174 3.75 3.82 13.77
CA ALA A 174 3.08 2.63 14.25
C ALA A 174 3.56 2.25 15.67
N HIS A 175 4.87 2.28 15.89
CA HIS A 175 5.47 2.02 17.21
C HIS A 175 5.02 3.05 18.23
N TYR A 176 5.05 4.34 17.90
CA TYR A 176 4.56 5.40 18.77
C TYR A 176 3.10 5.21 19.19
N ILE A 177 2.23 4.88 18.24
CA ILE A 177 0.81 4.62 18.50
C ILE A 177 0.63 3.41 19.43
N HIS A 178 1.47 2.38 19.25
CA HIS A 178 1.39 1.14 20.05
C HIS A 178 1.90 1.33 21.47
N VAL A 179 3.06 1.98 21.65
CA VAL A 179 3.80 1.97 22.90
C VAL A 179 3.60 3.26 23.69
N HIS A 180 3.60 4.42 23.02
CA HIS A 180 3.67 5.73 23.67
C HIS A 180 2.38 6.53 23.64
N LEU A 181 1.37 6.12 22.88
CA LEU A 181 0.12 6.87 22.78
C LEU A 181 -0.82 6.57 23.94
N THR A 182 -0.93 7.51 24.88
CA THR A 182 -1.74 7.38 26.10
C THR A 182 -3.18 7.91 25.97
N TRP A 183 -3.63 8.22 24.75
CA TRP A 183 -4.97 8.76 24.54
C TRP A 183 -6.04 7.69 24.84
N ASN A 184 -7.13 8.13 25.49
CA ASN A 184 -8.29 7.28 25.70
C ASN A 184 -8.99 6.92 24.37
N ARG A 185 -9.83 5.91 24.40
CA ARG A 185 -10.53 5.37 23.22
C ARG A 185 -11.31 6.43 22.45
N SER A 186 -12.07 7.28 23.14
CA SER A 186 -12.88 8.34 22.49
C SER A 186 -12.00 9.37 21.80
N LYS A 187 -10.89 9.79 22.40
CA LYS A 187 -9.95 10.72 21.80
C LYS A 187 -9.27 10.11 20.56
N ARG A 188 -8.84 8.84 20.63
CA ARG A 188 -8.28 8.13 19.47
C ARG A 188 -9.27 8.07 18.31
N PHE A 189 -10.53 7.74 18.61
CA PHE A 189 -11.58 7.64 17.60
C PHE A 189 -11.88 9.00 16.95
N ILE A 190 -12.09 10.06 17.74
CA ILE A 190 -12.40 11.39 17.22
C ILE A 190 -11.24 11.94 16.39
N ILE A 191 -10.01 11.88 16.90
CA ILE A 191 -8.83 12.35 16.17
C ILE A 191 -8.61 11.48 14.93
N GLY A 192 -8.82 10.16 15.03
CA GLY A 192 -8.72 9.23 13.93
C GLY A 192 -9.67 9.57 12.78
N ILE A 193 -10.96 9.74 13.07
CA ILE A 193 -11.96 10.07 12.04
C ILE A 193 -11.73 11.46 11.43
N VAL A 194 -11.37 12.46 12.24
CA VAL A 194 -11.08 13.81 11.75
C VAL A 194 -9.86 13.80 10.83
N SER A 195 -8.76 13.16 11.25
CA SER A 195 -7.55 13.03 10.42
C SER A 195 -7.84 12.27 9.12
N MET A 196 -8.58 11.16 9.20
CA MET A 196 -8.98 10.37 8.03
C MET A 196 -9.79 11.22 7.03
N LEU A 197 -10.78 11.96 7.51
CA LEU A 197 -11.64 12.79 6.65
C LEU A 197 -10.86 13.96 6.02
N ILE A 198 -9.99 14.63 6.78
CA ILE A 198 -9.13 15.71 6.25
C ILE A 198 -8.18 15.13 5.18
N GLY A 199 -7.50 14.03 5.49
CA GLY A 199 -6.60 13.36 4.54
C GLY A 199 -7.33 12.94 3.27
N ALA A 200 -8.52 12.32 3.39
CA ALA A 200 -9.35 11.94 2.25
C ALA A 200 -9.78 13.15 1.43
N ALA A 201 -10.27 14.21 2.06
CA ALA A 201 -10.72 15.42 1.38
C ALA A 201 -9.60 16.07 0.56
N ILE A 202 -8.39 16.21 1.14
CA ILE A 202 -7.23 16.76 0.42
C ILE A 202 -6.82 15.84 -0.74
N THR A 203 -6.78 14.53 -0.53
CA THR A 203 -6.42 13.54 -1.55
C THR A 203 -7.37 13.56 -2.73
N ILE A 204 -8.67 13.54 -2.46
CA ILE A 204 -9.74 13.59 -3.47
C ILE A 204 -9.70 14.93 -4.23
N TYR A 205 -9.66 16.04 -3.50
CA TYR A 205 -9.66 17.38 -4.07
C TYR A 205 -8.42 17.63 -4.94
N SER A 206 -7.24 17.25 -4.46
CA SER A 206 -5.97 17.42 -5.17
C SER A 206 -6.00 16.76 -6.55
N PHE A 207 -6.48 15.52 -6.66
CA PHE A 207 -6.62 14.85 -7.95
C PHE A 207 -7.75 15.46 -8.79
N TYR A 208 -8.90 15.73 -8.18
CA TYR A 208 -10.06 16.28 -8.89
C TYR A 208 -9.73 17.59 -9.60
N VAL A 209 -8.99 18.49 -8.96
CA VAL A 209 -8.63 19.78 -9.54
C VAL A 209 -7.63 19.62 -10.68
N GLN A 210 -6.71 18.68 -10.57
CA GLN A 210 -5.63 18.49 -11.56
C GLN A 210 -6.05 17.64 -12.77
N ALA A 211 -6.98 16.69 -12.58
CA ALA A 211 -7.42 15.80 -13.65
C ALA A 211 -8.43 16.50 -14.61
N VAL A 212 -8.04 17.62 -15.19
CA VAL A 212 -8.91 18.36 -16.12
C VAL A 212 -9.11 17.58 -17.42
N PRO A 213 -10.36 17.36 -17.87
CA PRO A 213 -10.61 16.67 -19.13
C PRO A 213 -9.99 17.41 -20.33
N GLY A 214 -9.26 16.67 -21.16
CA GLY A 214 -8.56 17.25 -22.32
C GLY A 214 -7.11 17.68 -22.06
N GLU A 215 -6.71 17.89 -20.81
CA GLU A 215 -5.33 18.19 -20.46
C GLU A 215 -4.54 16.90 -20.15
N ILE A 216 -3.28 16.85 -20.60
CA ILE A 216 -2.36 15.75 -20.31
C ILE A 216 -1.25 16.31 -19.42
N LEU A 217 -1.37 16.07 -18.12
CA LEU A 217 -0.32 16.39 -17.16
C LEU A 217 0.64 15.21 -16.98
N PRO A 218 1.92 15.46 -16.68
CA PRO A 218 2.84 14.42 -16.22
C PRO A 218 2.27 13.71 -14.99
N THR A 219 2.43 12.39 -14.89
CA THR A 219 1.92 11.57 -13.77
C THR A 219 2.33 12.11 -12.40
N PRO A 220 3.60 12.52 -12.15
CA PRO A 220 3.98 13.06 -10.84
C PRO A 220 3.24 14.34 -10.45
N VAL A 221 2.84 15.16 -11.43
CA VAL A 221 2.06 16.38 -11.19
C VAL A 221 0.60 16.04 -10.92
N LEU A 222 0.02 15.15 -11.74
CA LEU A 222 -1.37 14.72 -11.61
C LEU A 222 -1.61 13.99 -10.29
N GLU A 223 -0.69 13.11 -9.90
CA GLU A 223 -0.84 12.21 -8.77
C GLU A 223 -0.13 12.72 -7.49
N ILE A 224 0.24 14.01 -7.40
CA ILE A 224 0.92 14.54 -6.23
C ILE A 224 0.16 14.26 -4.91
N GLY A 225 -1.17 14.42 -4.92
CA GLY A 225 -2.02 14.10 -3.77
C GLY A 225 -2.22 12.60 -3.54
N TRP A 226 -1.77 11.76 -4.46
CA TRP A 226 -1.89 10.30 -4.40
C TRP A 226 -0.58 9.60 -4.01
N ALA A 227 0.51 10.36 -3.85
CA ALA A 227 1.77 9.81 -3.39
C ALA A 227 1.65 9.32 -1.93
N PHE A 228 2.13 8.11 -1.66
CA PHE A 228 1.91 7.43 -0.37
C PHE A 228 2.61 8.09 0.82
N CYS A 229 3.63 8.90 0.58
CA CYS A 229 4.39 9.62 1.61
C CYS A 229 4.13 11.13 1.57
N THR A 230 2.93 11.57 1.23
CA THR A 230 2.45 12.95 1.38
C THR A 230 1.62 13.11 2.63
N ILE A 231 1.55 14.33 3.18
CA ILE A 231 0.89 14.63 4.45
C ILE A 231 -0.58 14.20 4.48
N ASN A 232 -1.30 14.40 3.39
CA ASN A 232 -2.69 13.98 3.27
C ASN A 232 -2.85 12.45 3.33
N CYS A 233 -1.95 11.71 2.66
CA CYS A 233 -1.96 10.25 2.69
C CYS A 233 -1.56 9.71 4.08
N VAL A 234 -0.63 10.38 4.76
CA VAL A 234 -0.27 10.07 6.16
C VAL A 234 -1.45 10.32 7.09
N LEU A 235 -2.14 11.47 6.97
CA LEU A 235 -3.34 11.77 7.77
C LEU A 235 -4.45 10.76 7.55
N LEU A 236 -4.73 10.42 6.28
CA LEU A 236 -5.72 9.41 5.91
C LEU A 236 -5.38 8.04 6.52
N THR A 237 -4.13 7.61 6.38
CA THR A 237 -3.66 6.30 6.85
C THR A 237 -3.60 6.21 8.37
N ALA A 238 -2.95 7.18 9.02
CA ALA A 238 -2.81 7.22 10.47
C ALA A 238 -4.18 7.40 11.16
N GLY A 239 -5.04 8.24 10.58
CA GLY A 239 -6.42 8.42 11.05
C GLY A 239 -7.22 7.13 11.00
N THR A 240 -7.15 6.42 9.88
CA THR A 240 -7.80 5.11 9.72
C THR A 240 -7.25 4.09 10.72
N PHE A 241 -5.93 4.02 10.86
CA PHE A 241 -5.30 3.10 11.82
C PHE A 241 -5.71 3.39 13.28
N LEU A 242 -5.72 4.67 13.69
CA LEU A 242 -6.18 5.11 15.01
C LEU A 242 -7.64 4.72 15.26
N MET A 243 -8.52 4.93 14.29
CA MET A 243 -9.94 4.59 14.38
C MET A 243 -10.12 3.07 14.58
N PHE A 244 -9.45 2.25 13.77
CA PHE A 244 -9.52 0.81 13.90
C PHE A 244 -8.85 0.28 15.18
N SER A 245 -7.82 0.97 15.71
CA SER A 245 -7.19 0.60 17.00
C SER A 245 -8.12 0.75 18.20
N CYS A 246 -9.28 1.40 18.03
CA CYS A 246 -10.31 1.52 19.06
C CYS A 246 -11.28 0.32 19.09
N ILE A 247 -11.22 -0.59 18.11
CA ILE A 247 -12.12 -1.74 18.05
C ILE A 247 -11.54 -2.87 18.91
N GLU A 248 -12.23 -3.16 19.99
CA GLU A 248 -11.94 -4.29 20.86
C GLU A 248 -13.03 -5.34 20.64
N LEU A 249 -12.65 -6.51 20.17
CA LEU A 249 -13.54 -7.64 19.99
C LEU A 249 -13.21 -8.70 21.04
N PRO A 250 -14.20 -9.28 21.76
CA PRO A 250 -13.96 -10.37 22.71
C PRO A 250 -13.25 -11.55 22.05
N GLU A 251 -13.67 -11.87 20.82
CA GLU A 251 -13.04 -12.87 19.94
C GLU A 251 -13.02 -12.33 18.52
N THR A 252 -11.93 -12.59 17.80
CA THR A 252 -11.86 -12.24 16.38
C THR A 252 -12.74 -13.19 15.58
N PRO A 253 -13.72 -12.68 14.78
CA PRO A 253 -14.57 -13.53 13.96
C PRO A 253 -13.75 -14.44 13.03
N ARG A 254 -14.15 -15.70 12.89
CA ARG A 254 -13.45 -16.70 12.07
C ARG A 254 -13.21 -16.23 10.64
N PHE A 255 -14.19 -15.52 10.06
CA PHE A 255 -14.06 -14.95 8.73
C PHE A 255 -12.91 -13.95 8.64
N VAL A 256 -12.75 -13.06 9.62
CA VAL A 256 -11.67 -12.06 9.66
C VAL A 256 -10.30 -12.73 9.79
N LEU A 257 -10.19 -13.77 10.61
CA LEU A 257 -8.97 -14.56 10.74
C LEU A 257 -8.60 -15.26 9.42
N GLU A 258 -9.59 -15.85 8.75
CA GLU A 258 -9.40 -16.49 7.44
C GLU A 258 -8.97 -15.46 6.39
N LEU A 259 -9.66 -14.33 6.32
CA LEU A 259 -9.33 -13.24 5.41
C LEU A 259 -7.90 -12.74 5.64
N SER A 260 -7.50 -12.53 6.90
CA SER A 260 -6.14 -12.12 7.24
C SER A 260 -5.09 -13.13 6.80
N LYS A 261 -5.36 -14.43 6.94
CA LYS A 261 -4.43 -15.49 6.50
C LYS A 261 -4.27 -15.53 4.98
N LEU A 262 -5.35 -15.29 4.26
CA LEU A 262 -5.40 -15.39 2.80
C LEU A 262 -5.05 -14.07 2.08
N SER A 263 -4.98 -12.95 2.80
CA SER A 263 -4.82 -11.60 2.23
C SER A 263 -3.61 -11.46 1.32
N TYR A 264 -2.51 -12.13 1.65
CA TYR A 264 -1.29 -12.08 0.85
C TYR A 264 -1.47 -12.76 -0.52
N GLY A 265 -2.03 -13.96 -0.56
CA GLY A 265 -2.35 -14.64 -1.81
C GLY A 265 -3.38 -13.88 -2.64
N MET A 266 -4.40 -13.29 -1.99
CA MET A 266 -5.37 -12.42 -2.65
C MET A 266 -4.68 -11.22 -3.31
N TYR A 267 -3.74 -10.57 -2.60
CA TYR A 267 -2.95 -9.48 -3.15
C TYR A 267 -2.12 -9.92 -4.36
N LEU A 268 -1.49 -11.09 -4.33
CA LEU A 268 -0.66 -11.54 -5.44
C LEU A 268 -1.49 -11.80 -6.72
N MET A 269 -2.71 -12.32 -6.60
CA MET A 269 -3.50 -12.77 -7.77
C MET A 269 -4.54 -11.76 -8.28
N HIS A 270 -4.80 -10.65 -7.57
CA HIS A 270 -5.97 -9.81 -7.84
C HIS A 270 -6.03 -9.24 -9.27
N ILE A 271 -4.89 -9.00 -9.92
CA ILE A 271 -4.87 -8.45 -11.28
C ILE A 271 -5.47 -9.42 -12.32
N PHE A 272 -5.32 -10.72 -12.14
CA PHE A 272 -5.99 -11.70 -13.02
C PHE A 272 -7.51 -11.55 -12.97
N TRP A 273 -8.08 -11.50 -11.77
CA TRP A 273 -9.51 -11.32 -11.58
C TRP A 273 -9.99 -9.92 -11.93
N LEU A 274 -9.19 -8.91 -11.62
CA LEU A 274 -9.47 -7.52 -12.00
C LEU A 274 -9.59 -7.38 -13.52
N GLY A 275 -8.64 -7.93 -14.27
CA GLY A 275 -8.66 -7.91 -15.72
C GLY A 275 -9.92 -8.56 -16.30
N LEU A 276 -10.33 -9.72 -15.76
CA LEU A 276 -11.55 -10.40 -16.15
C LEU A 276 -12.80 -9.53 -15.90
N TRP A 277 -12.96 -9.00 -14.68
CA TRP A 277 -14.16 -8.23 -14.33
C TRP A 277 -14.21 -6.87 -15.02
N VAL A 278 -13.08 -6.24 -15.30
CA VAL A 278 -13.02 -5.05 -16.16
C VAL A 278 -13.54 -5.38 -17.54
N ALA A 279 -13.13 -6.51 -18.14
CA ALA A 279 -13.61 -6.92 -19.45
C ALA A 279 -15.12 -7.20 -19.45
N VAL A 280 -15.64 -7.91 -18.42
CA VAL A 280 -17.07 -8.22 -18.27
C VAL A 280 -17.90 -6.93 -18.15
N PHE A 281 -17.58 -6.03 -17.24
CA PHE A 281 -18.35 -4.81 -17.02
C PHE A 281 -18.16 -3.73 -18.09
N LYS A 282 -17.13 -3.86 -18.93
CA LYS A 282 -16.95 -2.99 -20.08
C LYS A 282 -17.72 -3.48 -21.30
N SER A 283 -17.75 -4.80 -21.55
CA SER A 283 -18.20 -5.36 -22.85
C SER A 283 -19.52 -6.13 -22.75
N VAL A 284 -19.80 -6.79 -21.63
CA VAL A 284 -20.96 -7.69 -21.47
C VAL A 284 -22.08 -7.02 -20.67
N LEU A 285 -21.73 -6.35 -19.57
CA LEU A 285 -22.68 -5.70 -18.67
C LEU A 285 -22.20 -4.26 -18.37
N PRO A 286 -22.32 -3.32 -19.31
CA PRO A 286 -21.83 -1.96 -19.12
C PRO A 286 -22.56 -1.26 -17.97
N LEU A 287 -21.79 -0.78 -17.01
CA LEU A 287 -22.28 -0.02 -15.85
C LEU A 287 -21.70 1.40 -15.87
N PRO A 288 -22.42 2.39 -15.32
CA PRO A 288 -21.84 3.70 -15.09
C PRO A 288 -20.69 3.62 -14.09
N THR A 289 -19.68 4.48 -14.22
CA THR A 289 -18.43 4.46 -13.45
C THR A 289 -18.64 4.35 -11.95
N VAL A 290 -19.66 5.04 -11.42
CA VAL A 290 -20.02 5.00 -9.98
C VAL A 290 -20.38 3.59 -9.50
N ALA A 291 -21.00 2.78 -10.33
CA ALA A 291 -21.39 1.40 -9.99
C ALA A 291 -20.34 0.39 -10.47
N ALA A 292 -19.68 0.67 -11.59
CA ALA A 292 -18.68 -0.23 -12.18
C ALA A 292 -17.48 -0.43 -11.23
N ILE A 293 -16.92 0.65 -10.65
CA ILE A 293 -15.77 0.55 -9.76
C ILE A 293 -16.04 -0.36 -8.54
N PRO A 294 -17.08 -0.13 -7.72
CA PRO A 294 -17.36 -1.01 -6.57
C PRO A 294 -17.78 -2.43 -7.00
N ALA A 295 -18.48 -2.59 -8.12
CA ALA A 295 -18.85 -3.91 -8.61
C ALA A 295 -17.61 -4.73 -9.01
N ILE A 296 -16.70 -4.15 -9.81
CA ILE A 296 -15.43 -4.76 -10.20
C ILE A 296 -14.61 -5.12 -8.95
N ALA A 297 -14.47 -4.18 -8.00
CA ALA A 297 -13.71 -4.40 -6.78
C ALA A 297 -14.28 -5.56 -5.95
N THR A 298 -15.61 -5.59 -5.76
CA THR A 298 -16.29 -6.62 -4.98
C THR A 298 -16.17 -8.00 -5.64
N CYS A 299 -16.43 -8.08 -6.94
CA CYS A 299 -16.31 -9.34 -7.68
C CYS A 299 -14.86 -9.85 -7.68
N THR A 300 -13.89 -8.96 -7.90
CA THR A 300 -12.45 -9.28 -7.79
C THR A 300 -12.12 -9.82 -6.41
N PHE A 301 -12.55 -9.13 -5.34
CA PHE A 301 -12.30 -9.54 -3.97
C PHE A 301 -12.86 -10.93 -3.65
N ILE A 302 -14.11 -11.20 -4.02
CA ILE A 302 -14.76 -12.49 -3.81
C ILE A 302 -14.01 -13.60 -4.56
N CYS A 303 -13.70 -13.38 -5.84
CA CYS A 303 -12.97 -14.36 -6.65
C CYS A 303 -11.56 -14.63 -6.09
N CYS A 304 -10.84 -13.58 -5.68
CA CYS A 304 -9.54 -13.73 -5.01
C CYS A 304 -9.67 -14.55 -3.72
N PHE A 305 -10.64 -14.24 -2.88
CA PHE A 305 -10.86 -14.96 -1.63
C PHE A 305 -11.14 -16.44 -1.88
N VAL A 306 -12.09 -16.76 -2.74
CA VAL A 306 -12.47 -18.14 -3.09
C VAL A 306 -11.28 -18.89 -3.68
N THR A 307 -10.61 -18.31 -4.68
CA THR A 307 -9.48 -18.96 -5.36
C THR A 307 -8.33 -19.21 -4.39
N THR A 308 -7.95 -18.20 -3.58
CA THR A 308 -6.89 -18.34 -2.57
C THR A 308 -7.24 -19.39 -1.54
N LYS A 309 -8.52 -19.43 -1.10
CA LYS A 309 -9.01 -20.45 -0.16
C LYS A 309 -8.90 -21.84 -0.77
N VAL A 310 -9.35 -22.04 -2.00
CA VAL A 310 -9.25 -23.34 -2.69
C VAL A 310 -7.80 -23.78 -2.80
N ILE A 311 -6.89 -22.89 -3.27
CA ILE A 311 -5.46 -23.21 -3.38
C ILE A 311 -4.89 -23.57 -1.99
N SER A 312 -5.27 -22.87 -0.93
CA SER A 312 -4.77 -23.14 0.42
C SER A 312 -5.14 -24.52 0.97
N LEU A 313 -6.19 -25.15 0.43
CA LEU A 313 -6.63 -26.50 0.81
C LEU A 313 -5.86 -27.61 0.09
N ILE A 314 -5.16 -27.30 -1.00
CA ILE A 314 -4.36 -28.26 -1.76
C ILE A 314 -3.05 -28.55 -1.00
N PRO A 315 -2.56 -29.79 -0.93
CA PRO A 315 -1.25 -30.09 -0.38
C PRO A 315 -0.14 -29.23 -1.01
N GLY A 316 0.59 -28.48 -0.21
CA GLY A 316 1.59 -27.53 -0.71
C GLY A 316 1.03 -26.14 -1.08
N GLY A 317 -0.26 -25.92 -1.09
CA GLY A 317 -0.89 -24.65 -1.49
C GLY A 317 -0.40 -23.42 -0.72
N LYS A 318 0.02 -23.59 0.54
CA LYS A 318 0.67 -22.53 1.33
C LYS A 318 1.96 -21.96 0.72
N TRP A 319 2.63 -22.71 -0.15
CA TRP A 319 3.81 -22.22 -0.88
C TRP A 319 3.43 -21.35 -2.09
N ILE A 320 2.15 -21.42 -2.50
CA ILE A 320 1.60 -20.66 -3.63
C ILE A 320 0.95 -19.37 -3.13
N VAL A 321 0.26 -19.42 -1.98
CA VAL A 321 -0.55 -18.28 -1.53
C VAL A 321 -0.09 -17.66 -0.19
N GLY A 322 0.91 -18.23 0.49
CA GLY A 322 1.53 -17.67 1.69
C GLY A 322 1.00 -18.16 3.04
#